data_3f48447590a03f365558536a0e253613
#
_entry.id   3f48447590a03f365558536a0e253613
#
_cell.length_a   1.000
_cell.length_b   1.000
_cell.length_c   1.000
_cell.angle_alpha   90.00
_cell.angle_beta   90.00
_cell.angle_gamma   90.00
#
_symmetry.space_group_name_H-M   'P 1'
#
loop_
_entity.id
_entity.type
_entity.pdbx_description
1 polymer ?
#
loop_
_entity_poly.entity_id
_entity_poly.type
_entity_poly.pdbx_seq_one_letter_code
_entity_poly.pdbx_strand_id
1 'polypeptide(L)'
;MTNVPWLDACCASPLFRDLPRERTAALLEGRAELRSFSRGQDLDWYLRKLGIVTEGRLAVYNAGGTLLNQLHPGDMFGVSTVFTGYSSHITRISAAVNSAVVLIGEEELAAIFAEDFSVNRSYLAFLTDRIRFLNWKIDLFSASTAQQKLRLYLLHLRKEGSEVTVEPLARLGHTLGMGRASLYRVIEKLEGEGVIKRMERNRWQVDWERLCAE
;
A
#
# COMPACT_ATOMS: atom_id res chain seq x y z
N MET A 1 -4.25 -28.62 -15.44
CA MET A 1 -3.72 -27.35 -14.88
C MET A 1 -4.10 -27.32 -13.42
N THR A 2 -3.16 -27.54 -12.53
CA THR A 2 -3.40 -27.60 -11.07
C THR A 2 -3.85 -26.23 -10.61
N ASN A 3 -5.08 -26.13 -10.11
CA ASN A 3 -5.56 -24.92 -9.44
C ASN A 3 -4.78 -24.80 -8.12
N VAL A 4 -3.76 -23.95 -8.11
CA VAL A 4 -2.91 -23.73 -6.93
C VAL A 4 -3.32 -22.39 -6.35
N PRO A 5 -4.12 -22.36 -5.26
CA PRO A 5 -4.74 -21.11 -4.74
C PRO A 5 -3.72 -20.01 -4.43
N TRP A 6 -2.52 -20.35 -3.96
CA TRP A 6 -1.48 -19.37 -3.67
C TRP A 6 -0.97 -18.63 -4.92
N LEU A 7 -1.04 -19.26 -6.10
CA LEU A 7 -0.60 -18.65 -7.35
C LEU A 7 -1.52 -17.50 -7.77
N ASP A 8 -2.83 -17.59 -7.50
CA ASP A 8 -3.78 -16.53 -7.82
C ASP A 8 -3.46 -15.24 -7.04
N ALA A 9 -3.12 -15.38 -5.76
CA ALA A 9 -2.69 -14.24 -4.95
C ALA A 9 -1.35 -13.66 -5.44
N CYS A 10 -0.39 -14.50 -5.88
CA CYS A 10 0.83 -14.03 -6.50
C CYS A 10 0.55 -13.24 -7.78
N CYS A 11 -0.31 -13.76 -8.67
CA CYS A 11 -0.72 -13.07 -9.90
C CYS A 11 -1.45 -11.75 -9.63
N ALA A 12 -2.15 -11.62 -8.50
CA ALA A 12 -2.82 -10.38 -8.10
C ALA A 12 -1.86 -9.35 -7.48
N SER A 13 -0.65 -9.77 -7.10
CA SER A 13 0.33 -8.89 -6.44
C SER A 13 0.86 -7.81 -7.38
N PRO A 14 1.28 -6.65 -6.85
CA PRO A 14 1.92 -5.60 -7.65
C PRO A 14 3.10 -6.09 -8.47
N LEU A 15 3.77 -7.16 -8.04
CA LEU A 15 4.96 -7.69 -8.71
C LEU A 15 4.62 -8.44 -10.02
N PHE A 16 3.53 -9.21 -10.04
CA PHE A 16 3.21 -10.16 -11.11
C PHE A 16 1.90 -9.89 -11.85
N ARG A 17 1.10 -8.92 -11.41
CA ARG A 17 -0.26 -8.67 -11.95
C ARG A 17 -0.31 -8.37 -13.45
N ASP A 18 0.79 -7.90 -14.02
CA ASP A 18 0.89 -7.56 -15.45
C ASP A 18 1.45 -8.73 -16.29
N LEU A 19 1.69 -9.89 -15.67
CA LEU A 19 2.18 -11.10 -16.32
C LEU A 19 1.07 -12.13 -16.55
N PRO A 20 1.17 -12.94 -17.61
CA PRO A 20 0.37 -14.15 -17.76
C PRO A 20 0.60 -15.11 -16.58
N ARG A 21 -0.47 -15.82 -16.17
CA ARG A 21 -0.43 -16.77 -15.05
C ARG A 21 0.66 -17.84 -15.23
N GLU A 22 0.78 -18.38 -16.44
CA GLU A 22 1.77 -19.41 -16.78
C GLU A 22 3.20 -18.88 -16.61
N ARG A 23 3.42 -17.63 -16.98
CA ARG A 23 4.73 -16.98 -16.81
C ARG A 23 5.06 -16.77 -15.34
N THR A 24 4.09 -16.31 -14.54
CA THR A 24 4.25 -16.17 -13.09
C THR A 24 4.57 -17.53 -12.44
N ALA A 25 3.86 -18.59 -12.84
CA ALA A 25 4.11 -19.92 -12.32
C ALA A 25 5.54 -20.39 -12.64
N ALA A 26 6.00 -20.23 -13.89
CA ALA A 26 7.34 -20.61 -14.31
C ALA A 26 8.44 -19.83 -13.57
N LEU A 27 8.24 -18.53 -13.32
CA LEU A 27 9.19 -17.70 -12.57
C LEU A 27 9.31 -18.11 -11.11
N LEU A 28 8.21 -18.59 -10.50
CA LEU A 28 8.16 -18.98 -9.08
C LEU A 28 8.56 -20.44 -8.85
N GLU A 29 8.57 -21.28 -9.89
CA GLU A 29 8.92 -22.69 -9.77
C GLU A 29 10.35 -22.88 -9.23
N GLY A 30 10.47 -23.61 -8.12
CA GLY A 30 11.76 -23.86 -7.46
C GLY A 30 12.36 -22.65 -6.74
N ARG A 31 11.73 -21.46 -6.80
CA ARG A 31 12.22 -20.20 -6.21
C ARG A 31 11.35 -19.67 -5.10
N ALA A 32 10.14 -20.17 -4.98
CA ALA A 32 9.15 -19.71 -4.01
C ALA A 32 8.97 -20.73 -2.89
N GLU A 33 8.98 -20.26 -1.65
CA GLU A 33 8.74 -21.04 -0.44
C GLU A 33 7.36 -20.72 0.13
N LEU A 34 6.46 -21.69 0.21
CA LEU A 34 5.15 -21.54 0.83
C LEU A 34 5.25 -21.79 2.35
N ARG A 35 4.73 -20.87 3.16
CA ARG A 35 4.72 -20.97 4.63
C ARG A 35 3.34 -20.64 5.18
N SER A 36 2.96 -21.41 6.22
CA SER A 36 1.71 -21.20 6.97
C SER A 36 1.98 -20.75 8.39
N PHE A 37 1.07 -19.92 8.92
CA PHE A 37 1.14 -19.34 10.26
C PHE A 37 -0.19 -19.49 10.96
N SER A 38 -0.13 -19.90 12.22
CA SER A 38 -1.28 -19.87 13.11
C SER A 38 -1.59 -18.45 13.57
N ARG A 39 -2.85 -18.17 13.88
CA ARG A 39 -3.27 -16.90 14.47
C ARG A 39 -2.40 -16.53 15.66
N GLY A 40 -1.90 -15.29 15.69
CA GLY A 40 -1.04 -14.74 16.73
C GLY A 40 0.45 -15.06 16.58
N GLN A 41 0.83 -15.90 15.63
CA GLN A 41 2.22 -16.22 15.38
C GLN A 41 2.92 -15.03 14.68
N ASP A 42 4.11 -14.67 15.18
CA ASP A 42 4.96 -13.65 14.58
C ASP A 42 5.76 -14.23 13.39
N LEU A 43 6.01 -13.37 12.40
CA LEU A 43 6.88 -13.65 11.27
C LEU A 43 8.23 -12.99 11.55
N ASP A 44 9.22 -13.72 12.05
CA ASP A 44 10.50 -13.20 12.51
C ASP A 44 11.69 -13.50 11.56
N TRP A 45 11.47 -14.30 10.51
CA TRP A 45 12.53 -14.81 9.61
C TRP A 45 12.32 -14.47 8.13
N TYR A 46 11.60 -13.38 7.81
CA TYR A 46 11.45 -12.88 6.44
C TYR A 46 12.55 -11.87 6.05
N LEU A 47 13.59 -11.70 6.87
CA LEU A 47 14.71 -10.82 6.55
C LEU A 47 15.35 -11.26 5.23
N ARG A 48 15.62 -10.29 4.32
CA ARG A 48 16.12 -10.55 2.97
C ARG A 48 15.21 -11.46 2.12
N LYS A 49 13.91 -11.51 2.46
CA LYS A 49 12.88 -12.19 1.67
C LYS A 49 11.76 -11.25 1.33
N LEU A 50 11.29 -11.30 0.08
CA LEU A 50 10.03 -10.68 -0.32
C LEU A 50 8.91 -11.67 -0.02
N GLY A 51 7.88 -11.22 0.70
CA GLY A 51 6.71 -12.01 1.01
C GLY A 51 5.46 -11.53 0.26
N ILE A 52 4.61 -12.46 -0.16
CA ILE A 52 3.28 -12.21 -0.70
C ILE A 52 2.29 -12.99 0.15
N VAL A 53 1.28 -12.30 0.69
CA VAL A 53 0.19 -12.98 1.42
C VAL A 53 -0.65 -13.75 0.42
N THR A 54 -0.88 -15.04 0.70
CA THR A 54 -1.69 -15.90 -0.19
C THR A 54 -3.02 -16.28 0.41
N GLU A 55 -3.09 -16.37 1.74
CA GLU A 55 -4.32 -16.65 2.47
C GLU A 55 -4.33 -15.91 3.80
N GLY A 56 -5.52 -15.64 4.33
CA GLY A 56 -5.72 -15.05 5.65
C GLY A 56 -5.44 -13.55 5.70
N ARG A 57 -4.81 -13.09 6.78
CA ARG A 57 -4.51 -11.68 7.01
C ARG A 57 -3.36 -11.52 7.99
N LEU A 58 -2.41 -10.66 7.64
CA LEU A 58 -1.31 -10.29 8.51
C LEU A 58 -1.51 -8.87 9.08
N ALA A 59 -1.02 -8.65 10.28
CA ALA A 59 -1.01 -7.35 10.95
C ALA A 59 0.43 -6.87 11.08
N VAL A 60 0.69 -5.62 10.69
CA VAL A 60 2.00 -4.96 10.73
C VAL A 60 2.00 -3.94 11.86
N TYR A 61 2.97 -4.05 12.76
CA TYR A 61 3.12 -3.18 13.93
C TYR A 61 4.45 -2.43 13.89
N ASN A 62 4.49 -1.23 14.46
CA ASN A 62 5.75 -0.54 14.73
C ASN A 62 6.43 -1.12 15.99
N ALA A 63 7.64 -0.64 16.30
CA ALA A 63 8.39 -1.05 17.49
C ALA A 63 7.64 -0.81 18.81
N GLY A 64 6.73 0.18 18.86
CA GLY A 64 5.87 0.48 20.02
C GLY A 64 4.60 -0.37 20.09
N GLY A 65 4.41 -1.36 19.21
CA GLY A 65 3.22 -2.23 19.20
C GLY A 65 1.96 -1.60 18.59
N THR A 66 2.05 -0.42 17.99
CA THR A 66 0.92 0.20 17.29
C THR A 66 0.69 -0.47 15.95
N LEU A 67 -0.56 -0.83 15.66
CA LEU A 67 -0.96 -1.37 14.36
C LEU A 67 -0.79 -0.30 13.27
N LEU A 68 0.09 -0.56 12.32
CA LEU A 68 0.35 0.32 11.18
C LEU A 68 -0.51 -0.02 9.98
N ASN A 69 -0.67 -1.32 9.69
CA ASN A 69 -1.35 -1.80 8.50
C ASN A 69 -1.85 -3.24 8.69
N GLN A 70 -2.78 -3.65 7.82
CA GLN A 70 -3.19 -5.03 7.64
C GLN A 70 -2.92 -5.43 6.19
N LEU A 71 -2.37 -6.63 5.99
CA LEU A 71 -2.05 -7.17 4.69
C LEU A 71 -3.02 -8.31 4.37
N HIS A 72 -3.52 -8.31 3.15
CA HIS A 72 -4.50 -9.25 2.61
C HIS A 72 -3.89 -10.06 1.46
N PRO A 73 -4.53 -11.11 0.97
CA PRO A 73 -4.05 -11.87 -0.19
C PRO A 73 -3.73 -10.96 -1.38
N GLY A 74 -2.52 -11.12 -1.95
CA GLY A 74 -1.95 -10.27 -2.98
C GLY A 74 -1.05 -9.14 -2.46
N ASP A 75 -1.16 -8.76 -1.18
CA ASP A 75 -0.27 -7.73 -0.62
C ASP A 75 1.15 -8.26 -0.40
N MET A 76 2.13 -7.36 -0.58
CA MET A 76 3.55 -7.66 -0.40
C MET A 76 4.08 -7.10 0.92
N PHE A 77 5.07 -7.81 1.49
CA PHE A 77 5.85 -7.36 2.64
C PHE A 77 7.33 -7.72 2.47
N GLY A 78 8.19 -7.23 3.37
CA GLY A 78 9.62 -7.47 3.28
C GLY A 78 10.35 -6.66 2.19
N VAL A 79 9.63 -5.81 1.45
CA VAL A 79 10.17 -5.01 0.33
C VAL A 79 11.34 -4.12 0.75
N SER A 80 11.35 -3.64 1.99
CA SER A 80 12.44 -2.79 2.52
C SER A 80 13.61 -3.58 3.10
N THR A 81 13.57 -4.90 3.05
CA THR A 81 14.61 -5.77 3.62
C THR A 81 15.41 -6.54 2.58
N VAL A 82 14.94 -6.61 1.34
CA VAL A 82 15.68 -7.16 0.21
C VAL A 82 16.61 -6.12 -0.39
N PHE A 83 17.74 -6.53 -0.91
CA PHE A 83 18.77 -5.70 -1.54
C PHE A 83 19.32 -4.59 -0.61
N THR A 84 19.29 -4.82 0.70
CA THR A 84 19.79 -3.87 1.70
C THR A 84 20.80 -4.52 2.60
N GLY A 85 21.70 -3.71 3.20
CA GLY A 85 22.65 -4.17 4.21
C GLY A 85 22.08 -4.25 5.63
N TYR A 86 20.77 -4.01 5.82
CA TYR A 86 20.17 -4.02 7.16
C TYR A 86 19.99 -5.44 7.69
N SER A 87 20.30 -5.63 8.96
CA SER A 87 20.22 -6.91 9.66
C SER A 87 19.01 -7.01 10.61
N SER A 88 18.12 -6.02 10.62
CA SER A 88 16.96 -5.99 11.50
C SER A 88 15.71 -5.46 10.81
N HIS A 89 14.56 -5.90 11.29
CA HIS A 89 13.26 -5.39 10.84
C HIS A 89 12.90 -4.09 11.57
N ILE A 90 12.32 -3.14 10.84
CA ILE A 90 11.76 -1.91 11.41
C ILE A 90 10.35 -2.17 11.99
N THR A 91 9.67 -3.20 11.49
CA THR A 91 8.29 -3.54 11.85
C THR A 91 8.19 -5.00 12.26
N ARG A 92 7.25 -5.28 13.18
CA ARG A 92 6.83 -6.64 13.53
C ARG A 92 5.62 -7.01 12.70
N ILE A 93 5.59 -8.22 12.15
CA ILE A 93 4.45 -8.78 11.42
C ILE A 93 3.95 -10.00 12.16
N SER A 94 2.63 -10.11 12.38
CA SER A 94 2.01 -11.29 12.95
C SER A 94 0.76 -11.71 12.19
N ALA A 95 0.40 -12.99 12.27
CA ALA A 95 -0.81 -13.52 11.66
C ALA A 95 -2.05 -13.11 12.47
N ALA A 96 -2.89 -12.24 11.92
CA ALA A 96 -4.14 -11.82 12.57
C ALA A 96 -5.20 -12.95 12.60
N VAL A 97 -5.12 -13.84 11.64
CA VAL A 97 -5.87 -15.11 11.51
C VAL A 97 -4.90 -16.18 10.99
N ASN A 98 -5.32 -17.43 10.90
CA ASN A 98 -4.52 -18.44 10.20
C ASN A 98 -4.24 -17.96 8.78
N SER A 99 -2.98 -17.94 8.37
CA SER A 99 -2.52 -17.28 7.15
C SER A 99 -1.46 -18.11 6.45
N ALA A 100 -1.36 -17.93 5.14
CA ALA A 100 -0.28 -18.49 4.34
C ALA A 100 0.38 -17.37 3.52
N VAL A 101 1.67 -17.54 3.25
CA VAL A 101 2.46 -16.60 2.47
C VAL A 101 3.40 -17.36 1.52
N VAL A 102 3.72 -16.73 0.41
CA VAL A 102 4.83 -17.10 -0.46
C VAL A 102 6.01 -16.20 -0.12
N LEU A 103 7.18 -16.78 0.04
CA LEU A 103 8.45 -16.08 0.28
C LEU A 103 9.39 -16.33 -0.89
N ILE A 104 10.04 -15.27 -1.35
CA ILE A 104 11.05 -15.28 -2.40
C ILE A 104 12.32 -14.70 -1.79
N GLY A 105 13.41 -15.45 -1.77
CA GLY A 105 14.71 -14.99 -1.28
C GLY A 105 15.29 -13.91 -2.19
N GLU A 106 16.28 -13.18 -1.68
CA GLU A 106 16.91 -12.07 -2.41
C GLU A 106 17.62 -12.56 -3.68
N GLU A 107 18.27 -13.70 -3.62
CA GLU A 107 18.98 -14.29 -4.77
C GLU A 107 17.99 -14.77 -5.84
N GLU A 108 16.92 -15.45 -5.42
CA GLU A 108 15.85 -15.90 -6.30
C GLU A 108 15.12 -14.70 -6.94
N LEU A 109 14.89 -13.65 -6.18
CA LEU A 109 14.29 -12.43 -6.70
C LEU A 109 15.19 -11.74 -7.72
N ALA A 110 16.49 -11.68 -7.46
CA ALA A 110 17.47 -11.16 -8.43
C ALA A 110 17.50 -11.99 -9.73
N ALA A 111 17.43 -13.32 -9.62
CA ALA A 111 17.34 -14.19 -10.78
C ALA A 111 16.05 -13.98 -11.59
N ILE A 112 14.91 -13.81 -10.91
CA ILE A 112 13.62 -13.45 -11.55
C ILE A 112 13.74 -12.12 -12.29
N PHE A 113 14.37 -11.10 -11.71
CA PHE A 113 14.56 -9.80 -12.35
C PHE A 113 15.46 -9.88 -13.58
N ALA A 114 16.48 -10.72 -13.55
CA ALA A 114 17.37 -10.95 -14.69
C ALA A 114 16.67 -11.71 -15.83
N GLU A 115 15.77 -12.63 -15.47
CA GLU A 115 15.01 -13.44 -16.43
C GLU A 115 13.84 -12.68 -17.07
N ASP A 116 13.22 -11.78 -16.31
CA ASP A 116 12.07 -11.00 -16.77
C ASP A 116 12.11 -9.55 -16.24
N PHE A 117 12.59 -8.65 -17.09
CA PHE A 117 12.74 -7.25 -16.76
C PHE A 117 11.39 -6.55 -16.42
N SER A 118 10.26 -7.09 -16.89
CA SER A 118 8.95 -6.52 -16.56
C SER A 118 8.63 -6.63 -15.07
N VAL A 119 9.07 -7.72 -14.40
CA VAL A 119 8.96 -7.91 -12.96
C VAL A 119 9.81 -6.88 -12.21
N ASN A 120 11.04 -6.64 -12.66
CA ASN A 120 11.90 -5.59 -12.09
C ASN A 120 11.22 -4.22 -12.21
N ARG A 121 10.67 -3.89 -13.38
CA ARG A 121 9.93 -2.63 -13.58
C ARG A 121 8.73 -2.50 -12.64
N SER A 122 7.96 -3.58 -12.45
CA SER A 122 6.83 -3.61 -11.52
C SER A 122 7.28 -3.40 -10.07
N TYR A 123 8.42 -3.98 -9.68
CA TYR A 123 9.02 -3.77 -8.37
C TYR A 123 9.44 -2.31 -8.16
N LEU A 124 10.12 -1.70 -9.14
CA LEU A 124 10.52 -0.29 -9.09
C LEU A 124 9.31 0.64 -9.04
N ALA A 125 8.26 0.36 -9.84
CA ALA A 125 7.02 1.11 -9.80
C ALA A 125 6.36 1.04 -8.40
N PHE A 126 6.30 -0.15 -7.81
CA PHE A 126 5.79 -0.32 -6.44
C PHE A 126 6.60 0.50 -5.41
N LEU A 127 7.94 0.46 -5.49
CA LEU A 127 8.81 1.27 -4.61
C LEU A 127 8.58 2.77 -4.81
N THR A 128 8.44 3.22 -6.05
CA THR A 128 8.17 4.62 -6.38
C THR A 128 6.84 5.08 -5.78
N ASP A 129 5.79 4.27 -5.93
CA ASP A 129 4.49 4.56 -5.33
C ASP A 129 4.57 4.60 -3.80
N ARG A 130 5.38 3.73 -3.20
CA ARG A 130 5.59 3.72 -1.75
C ARG A 130 6.33 4.97 -1.26
N ILE A 131 7.36 5.41 -1.98
CA ILE A 131 8.09 6.65 -1.68
C ILE A 131 7.14 7.86 -1.79
N ARG A 132 6.35 7.94 -2.86
CA ARG A 132 5.35 9.01 -3.03
C ARG A 132 4.35 9.04 -1.91
N PHE A 133 3.84 7.87 -1.50
CA PHE A 133 2.93 7.76 -0.36
C PHE A 133 3.58 8.23 0.95
N LEU A 134 4.82 7.85 1.22
CA LEU A 134 5.54 8.26 2.43
C LEU A 134 5.82 9.77 2.43
N ASN A 135 6.24 10.35 1.31
CA ASN A 135 6.43 11.80 1.18
C ASN A 135 5.12 12.55 1.42
N TRP A 136 4.02 12.09 0.81
CA TRP A 136 2.71 12.66 1.08
C TRP A 136 2.32 12.59 2.56
N LYS A 137 2.61 11.48 3.24
CA LYS A 137 2.37 11.35 4.69
C LYS A 137 3.20 12.34 5.50
N ILE A 138 4.46 12.55 5.15
CA ILE A 138 5.34 13.54 5.78
C ILE A 138 4.75 14.95 5.61
N ASP A 139 4.37 15.32 4.38
CA ASP A 139 3.75 16.62 4.10
C ASP A 139 2.46 16.80 4.91
N LEU A 140 1.62 15.76 4.98
CA LEU A 140 0.38 15.78 5.75
C LEU A 140 0.61 15.98 7.25
N PHE A 141 1.62 15.32 7.82
CA PHE A 141 1.97 15.49 9.24
C PHE A 141 2.60 16.86 9.53
N SER A 142 3.35 17.41 8.57
CA SER A 142 4.00 18.72 8.68
C SER A 142 3.02 19.89 8.46
N ALA A 143 1.85 19.63 7.86
CA ALA A 143 0.85 20.66 7.62
C ALA A 143 0.27 21.21 8.92
N SER A 144 0.37 22.54 9.11
CA SER A 144 -0.02 23.21 10.34
C SER A 144 -1.53 23.49 10.44
N THR A 145 -2.24 23.53 9.30
CA THR A 145 -3.67 23.86 9.27
C THR A 145 -4.52 22.72 8.70
N ALA A 146 -5.78 22.64 9.17
CA ALA A 146 -6.74 21.69 8.65
C ALA A 146 -7.01 21.88 7.14
N GLN A 147 -6.96 23.13 6.66
CA GLN A 147 -7.13 23.45 5.23
C GLN A 147 -5.97 22.88 4.40
N GLN A 148 -4.72 23.09 4.82
CA GLN A 148 -3.55 22.50 4.16
C GLN A 148 -3.62 20.98 4.12
N LYS A 149 -4.02 20.33 5.21
CA LYS A 149 -4.18 18.88 5.24
C LYS A 149 -5.19 18.37 4.23
N LEU A 150 -6.35 19.00 4.11
CA LEU A 150 -7.36 18.60 3.14
C LEU A 150 -6.90 18.86 1.70
N ARG A 151 -6.19 19.98 1.45
CA ARG A 151 -5.59 20.27 0.14
C ARG A 151 -4.56 19.22 -0.27
N LEU A 152 -3.62 18.85 0.61
CA LEU A 152 -2.63 17.81 0.36
C LEU A 152 -3.28 16.45 0.09
N TYR A 153 -4.36 16.14 0.79
CA TYR A 153 -5.13 14.92 0.54
C TYR A 153 -5.77 14.93 -0.86
N LEU A 154 -6.40 16.02 -1.26
CA LEU A 154 -7.00 16.14 -2.59
C LEU A 154 -5.93 16.07 -3.69
N LEU A 155 -4.80 16.74 -3.52
CA LEU A 155 -3.66 16.66 -4.45
C LEU A 155 -3.11 15.23 -4.58
N HIS A 156 -3.07 14.46 -3.49
CA HIS A 156 -2.68 13.05 -3.52
C HIS A 156 -3.65 12.19 -4.34
N LEU A 157 -4.95 12.53 -4.32
CA LEU A 157 -5.99 11.85 -5.10
C LEU A 157 -6.04 12.29 -6.57
N ARG A 158 -5.29 13.34 -6.94
CA ARG A 158 -5.33 13.91 -8.29
C ARG A 158 -4.94 12.88 -9.35
N LYS A 159 -5.85 12.63 -10.25
CA LYS A 159 -5.67 11.86 -11.49
C LYS A 159 -6.08 12.74 -12.66
N GLU A 160 -6.20 12.15 -13.84
CA GLU A 160 -6.79 12.85 -14.98
C GLU A 160 -8.26 13.25 -14.68
N GLY A 161 -8.64 14.47 -15.06
CA GLY A 161 -9.95 15.03 -14.81
C GLY A 161 -10.09 15.77 -13.48
N SER A 162 -11.31 16.27 -13.24
CA SER A 162 -11.65 17.07 -12.04
C SER A 162 -12.39 16.30 -10.96
N GLU A 163 -12.77 15.04 -11.19
CA GLU A 163 -13.49 14.23 -10.22
C GLU A 163 -12.56 13.33 -9.42
N VAL A 164 -12.78 13.28 -8.11
CA VAL A 164 -12.08 12.38 -7.19
C VAL A 164 -13.07 11.63 -6.32
N THR A 165 -12.70 10.42 -5.93
CA THR A 165 -13.43 9.65 -4.91
C THR A 165 -12.67 9.77 -3.60
N VAL A 166 -13.30 10.38 -2.60
CA VAL A 166 -12.73 10.55 -1.26
C VAL A 166 -13.17 9.43 -0.33
N GLU A 167 -12.45 9.24 0.75
CA GLU A 167 -12.86 8.33 1.82
C GLU A 167 -14.17 8.83 2.47
N PRO A 168 -14.98 7.92 3.08
CA PRO A 168 -16.09 8.34 3.94
C PRO A 168 -15.60 9.34 5.00
N LEU A 169 -16.36 10.43 5.23
CA LEU A 169 -15.94 11.56 6.09
C LEU A 169 -15.45 11.13 7.48
N ALA A 170 -16.06 10.07 8.05
CA ALA A 170 -15.61 9.52 9.34
C ALA A 170 -14.16 8.98 9.28
N ARG A 171 -13.80 8.32 8.18
CA ARG A 171 -12.44 7.80 7.95
C ARG A 171 -11.50 8.93 7.55
N LEU A 172 -11.96 9.85 6.71
CA LEU A 172 -11.18 11.01 6.27
C LEU A 172 -10.67 11.85 7.45
N GLY A 173 -11.51 12.12 8.43
CA GLY A 173 -11.10 12.82 9.66
C GLY A 173 -9.96 12.09 10.38
N HIS A 174 -10.04 10.77 10.47
CA HIS A 174 -8.97 9.95 11.06
C HIS A 174 -7.69 9.97 10.21
N THR A 175 -7.81 9.81 8.89
CA THR A 175 -6.68 9.84 7.95
C THR A 175 -5.91 11.16 8.01
N LEU A 176 -6.63 12.29 8.17
CA LEU A 176 -6.07 13.63 8.25
C LEU A 176 -5.68 14.05 9.68
N GLY A 177 -5.96 13.23 10.68
CA GLY A 177 -5.72 13.57 12.09
C GLY A 177 -6.47 14.80 12.54
N MET A 178 -7.74 14.98 12.12
CA MET A 178 -8.58 16.10 12.52
C MET A 178 -9.95 15.66 13.04
N GLY A 179 -10.46 16.43 14.00
CA GLY A 179 -11.81 16.23 14.53
C GLY A 179 -12.89 16.57 13.48
N ARG A 180 -14.08 15.96 13.64
CA ARG A 180 -15.22 16.16 12.73
C ARG A 180 -15.55 17.63 12.49
N ALA A 181 -15.65 18.43 13.54
CA ALA A 181 -16.00 19.85 13.43
C ALA A 181 -14.99 20.63 12.57
N SER A 182 -13.69 20.37 12.73
CA SER A 182 -12.65 20.99 11.92
C SER A 182 -12.73 20.55 10.47
N LEU A 183 -12.96 19.26 10.21
CA LEU A 183 -13.11 18.72 8.87
C LEU A 183 -14.30 19.36 8.14
N TYR A 184 -15.48 19.38 8.76
CA TYR A 184 -16.67 19.98 8.15
C TYR A 184 -16.48 21.48 7.86
N ARG A 185 -15.90 22.24 8.79
CA ARG A 185 -15.62 23.66 8.60
C ARG A 185 -14.72 23.93 7.40
N VAL A 186 -13.70 23.11 7.21
CA VAL A 186 -12.79 23.25 6.07
C VAL A 186 -13.46 22.86 4.76
N ILE A 187 -14.27 21.81 4.76
CA ILE A 187 -15.06 21.41 3.58
C ILE A 187 -16.01 22.54 3.17
N GLU A 188 -16.79 23.09 4.11
CA GLU A 188 -17.72 24.20 3.86
C GLU A 188 -16.98 25.44 3.33
N LYS A 189 -15.80 25.73 3.87
CA LYS A 189 -14.96 26.82 3.39
C LYS A 189 -14.54 26.61 1.94
N LEU A 190 -13.97 25.44 1.59
CA LEU A 190 -13.53 25.15 0.21
C LEU A 190 -14.70 25.05 -0.77
N GLU A 191 -15.89 24.64 -0.32
CA GLU A 191 -17.12 24.72 -1.14
C GLU A 191 -17.54 26.16 -1.40
N GLY A 192 -17.53 27.01 -0.37
CA GLY A 192 -17.84 28.43 -0.49
C GLY A 192 -16.86 29.19 -1.40
N GLU A 193 -15.60 28.78 -1.43
CA GLU A 193 -14.56 29.31 -2.32
C GLU A 193 -14.65 28.74 -3.74
N GLY A 194 -15.53 27.77 -3.98
CA GLY A 194 -15.67 27.09 -5.28
C GLY A 194 -14.47 26.20 -5.65
N VAL A 195 -13.66 25.83 -4.69
CA VAL A 195 -12.51 24.93 -4.88
C VAL A 195 -12.95 23.49 -5.02
N ILE A 196 -13.99 23.09 -4.26
CA ILE A 196 -14.57 21.76 -4.32
C ILE A 196 -16.10 21.87 -4.45
N LYS A 197 -16.71 20.81 -5.01
CA LYS A 197 -18.15 20.58 -5.01
C LYS A 197 -18.41 19.12 -4.68
N ARG A 198 -19.14 18.87 -3.59
CA ARG A 198 -19.56 17.51 -3.24
C ARG A 198 -20.67 17.04 -4.19
N MET A 199 -20.51 15.84 -4.67
CA MET A 199 -21.47 15.14 -5.53
C MET A 199 -22.07 13.95 -4.76
N GLU A 200 -22.75 13.06 -5.46
CA GLU A 200 -23.31 11.86 -4.85
C GLU A 200 -22.21 10.92 -4.31
N ARG A 201 -22.48 10.30 -3.20
CA ARG A 201 -21.61 9.28 -2.53
C ARG A 201 -20.19 9.79 -2.36
N ASN A 202 -19.38 9.92 -1.82
CA ASN A 202 -17.97 10.31 -1.64
C ASN A 202 -17.25 10.82 -2.92
N ARG A 203 -17.98 11.23 -3.96
CA ARG A 203 -17.40 11.82 -5.17
C ARG A 203 -17.39 13.35 -5.04
N TRP A 204 -16.23 13.95 -5.28
CA TRP A 204 -16.04 15.38 -5.26
C TRP A 204 -15.50 15.87 -6.60
N GLN A 205 -16.02 16.99 -7.05
CA GLN A 205 -15.42 17.74 -8.16
C GLN A 205 -14.48 18.77 -7.58
N VAL A 206 -13.25 18.85 -8.12
CA VAL A 206 -12.17 19.71 -7.63
C VAL A 206 -11.72 20.64 -8.73
N ASP A 207 -11.69 21.94 -8.44
CA ASP A 207 -11.01 22.93 -9.27
C ASP A 207 -9.52 22.94 -8.89
N TRP A 208 -8.71 22.29 -9.73
CA TRP A 208 -7.29 22.13 -9.46
C TRP A 208 -6.50 23.43 -9.55
N GLU A 209 -6.94 24.38 -10.39
CA GLU A 209 -6.27 25.67 -10.50
C GLU A 209 -6.43 26.47 -9.21
N ARG A 210 -7.68 26.57 -8.72
CA ARG A 210 -7.94 27.23 -7.43
C ARG A 210 -7.31 26.49 -6.25
N LEU A 211 -7.32 25.14 -6.26
CA LEU A 211 -6.68 24.38 -5.20
C LEU A 211 -5.17 24.66 -5.11
N CYS A 212 -4.49 24.91 -6.22
CA CYS A 212 -3.05 25.18 -6.27
C CYS A 212 -2.69 26.66 -6.13
N ALA A 213 -3.64 27.59 -6.21
CA ALA A 213 -3.40 29.06 -6.22
C ALA A 213 -3.03 29.65 -4.84
N GLU A 214 -3.09 28.90 -3.78
CA GLU A 214 -2.70 29.25 -2.40
C GLU A 214 -1.61 28.31 -1.88
#